data_f561472ef0b19ebe94fd3964d77c21b3
#
_entry.id   f561472ef0b19ebe94fd3964d77c21b3
#
_cell.length_a   1.000
_cell.length_b   1.000
_cell.length_c   1.000
_cell.angle_alpha   90.00
_cell.angle_beta   90.00
_cell.angle_gamma   90.00
#
_symmetry.space_group_name_H-M   'P 1'
#
loop_
_entity.id
_entity.type
_entity.pdbx_description
1 polymer ?
#
loop_
_entity_poly.entity_id
_entity_poly.type
_entity_poly.pdbx_seq_one_letter_code
_entity_poly.pdbx_strand_id
1 'polypeptide(L)'
;MTEREQGLLFPELDPFLTKVKDIDYIDLSEIKPIVKDNALQNELSFLPKGKYFLFKSGGLNKYMPDEGNSFPYVQNTETGKIKTPTISESFSYPCHIIHEKIDGEKKAFYVPLHRTVAQAFIVNDNPKLKKIVDHKDGNRLDYRVGNLRWASRKENGTNKNSNKEQMNLLRKARVEKNVS
;
A
#
# COMPACT_ATOMS: atom_id res chain seq x y z
N MET A 1 47.19 -2.75 -3.56
CA MET A 1 45.81 -2.95 -3.09
C MET A 1 45.33 -1.63 -2.54
N THR A 2 44.46 -0.96 -3.25
CA THR A 2 43.99 0.39 -2.92
C THR A 2 42.77 0.29 -2.01
N GLU A 3 42.68 1.20 -1.03
CA GLU A 3 41.61 1.30 -0.01
C GLU A 3 40.17 1.40 -0.53
N ARG A 4 39.95 1.23 -1.82
CA ARG A 4 38.61 1.28 -2.46
C ARG A 4 37.86 -0.05 -2.47
N GLU A 5 38.48 -1.16 -2.12
CA GLU A 5 37.84 -2.49 -2.14
C GLU A 5 37.26 -2.94 -0.80
N GLN A 6 37.46 -2.18 0.30
CA GLN A 6 36.89 -2.54 1.61
C GLN A 6 35.51 -1.96 1.89
N GLY A 7 34.95 -1.15 0.99
CA GLY A 7 33.62 -0.51 1.15
C GLY A 7 32.41 -1.39 0.81
N LEU A 8 32.61 -2.65 0.38
CA LEU A 8 31.54 -3.52 -0.14
C LEU A 8 31.15 -4.68 0.77
N LEU A 9 31.71 -4.77 1.98
CA LEU A 9 31.51 -5.95 2.85
C LEU A 9 30.29 -5.91 3.76
N PHE A 10 29.67 -4.74 3.96
CA PHE A 10 28.38 -4.59 4.62
C PHE A 10 27.58 -3.53 3.86
N PRO A 11 26.69 -3.90 2.94
CA PRO A 11 25.71 -2.94 2.52
C PRO A 11 24.97 -2.51 3.78
N GLU A 12 25.12 -1.24 4.19
CA GLU A 12 24.25 -0.65 5.20
C GLU A 12 22.85 -1.06 4.80
N LEU A 13 22.17 -1.81 5.66
CA LEU A 13 20.81 -2.29 5.39
C LEU A 13 19.99 -1.03 5.18
N ASP A 14 19.66 -0.75 3.92
CA ASP A 14 18.78 0.36 3.56
C ASP A 14 17.55 0.25 4.46
N PRO A 15 17.32 1.22 5.37
CA PRO A 15 16.17 1.15 6.29
C PRO A 15 14.83 1.12 5.55
N PHE A 16 14.86 1.41 4.24
CA PHE A 16 13.73 1.32 3.34
C PHE A 16 13.69 0.02 2.54
N LEU A 17 14.68 -0.87 2.70
CA LEU A 17 14.67 -2.16 2.03
C LEU A 17 13.45 -2.97 2.47
N THR A 18 12.63 -3.30 1.50
CA THR A 18 11.39 -4.05 1.71
C THR A 18 11.50 -5.42 1.09
N LYS A 19 11.46 -6.47 1.93
CA LYS A 19 11.43 -7.84 1.43
C LYS A 19 10.03 -8.16 0.89
N VAL A 20 9.95 -8.40 -0.41
CA VAL A 20 8.71 -8.74 -1.12
C VAL A 20 8.54 -10.26 -1.19
N LYS A 21 7.31 -10.73 -1.02
CA LYS A 21 6.97 -12.15 -1.18
C LYS A 21 6.99 -12.52 -2.66
N ASP A 22 7.43 -13.74 -2.94
CA ASP A 22 7.46 -14.30 -4.30
C ASP A 22 6.09 -14.88 -4.69
N ILE A 23 5.11 -13.99 -4.79
CA ILE A 23 3.75 -14.27 -5.29
C ILE A 23 3.28 -13.09 -6.12
N ASP A 24 2.50 -13.35 -7.16
CA ASP A 24 1.98 -12.31 -8.06
C ASP A 24 0.52 -11.95 -7.78
N TYR A 25 -0.22 -12.82 -7.12
CA TYR A 25 -1.60 -12.59 -6.72
C TYR A 25 -1.97 -13.40 -5.48
N ILE A 26 -3.06 -13.02 -4.84
CA ILE A 26 -3.64 -13.70 -3.68
C ILE A 26 -5.16 -13.55 -3.68
N ASP A 27 -5.86 -14.59 -3.22
CA ASP A 27 -7.29 -14.50 -2.91
C ASP A 27 -7.51 -13.54 -1.74
N LEU A 28 -8.38 -12.55 -1.90
CA LEU A 28 -8.68 -11.58 -0.84
C LEU A 28 -9.21 -12.25 0.42
N SER A 29 -9.94 -13.36 0.30
CA SER A 29 -10.46 -14.11 1.45
C SER A 29 -9.37 -14.74 2.33
N GLU A 30 -8.16 -14.88 1.81
CA GLU A 30 -7.00 -15.43 2.55
C GLU A 30 -6.20 -14.35 3.29
N ILE A 31 -6.49 -13.07 3.06
CA ILE A 31 -5.80 -11.97 3.72
C ILE A 31 -6.37 -11.78 5.13
N LYS A 32 -5.56 -12.12 6.13
CA LYS A 32 -5.91 -11.94 7.54
C LYS A 32 -5.67 -10.49 7.98
N PRO A 33 -6.62 -9.84 8.67
CA PRO A 33 -6.40 -8.52 9.24
C PRO A 33 -5.28 -8.57 10.29
N ILE A 34 -4.32 -7.65 10.22
CA ILE A 34 -3.18 -7.59 11.16
C ILE A 34 -3.58 -6.98 12.51
N VAL A 35 -4.60 -6.16 12.53
CA VAL A 35 -5.11 -5.51 13.74
C VAL A 35 -6.63 -5.53 13.68
N LYS A 36 -7.25 -5.95 14.76
CA LYS A 36 -8.68 -5.71 14.99
C LYS A 36 -8.91 -4.21 15.27
N ASP A 37 -8.69 -3.39 14.26
CA ASP A 37 -9.00 -1.97 14.35
C ASP A 37 -10.40 -1.76 13.83
N ASN A 38 -11.26 -1.49 14.80
CA ASN A 38 -12.57 -0.84 14.67
C ASN A 38 -13.55 -1.40 13.60
N ALA A 39 -14.78 -1.49 13.99
CA ALA A 39 -16.05 -1.82 13.36
C ALA A 39 -16.26 -1.63 11.83
N LEU A 40 -15.27 -1.14 11.09
CA LEU A 40 -15.30 -0.88 9.65
C LEU A 40 -14.54 -1.89 8.79
N GLN A 41 -13.78 -2.81 9.38
CA GLN A 41 -13.14 -3.90 8.65
C GLN A 41 -14.05 -5.12 8.72
N ASN A 42 -15.02 -5.18 7.82
CA ASN A 42 -15.61 -6.46 7.46
C ASN A 42 -14.43 -7.36 7.10
N GLU A 43 -14.26 -8.46 7.83
CA GLU A 43 -13.15 -9.39 7.60
C GLU A 43 -13.22 -9.88 6.17
N LEU A 44 -12.17 -9.68 5.40
CA LEU A 44 -12.09 -10.13 4.00
C LEU A 44 -12.29 -11.65 3.89
N SER A 45 -12.06 -12.40 4.97
CA SER A 45 -12.33 -13.83 5.09
C SER A 45 -13.80 -14.22 4.86
N PHE A 46 -14.74 -13.29 4.97
CA PHE A 46 -16.14 -13.51 4.61
C PHE A 46 -16.42 -13.36 3.11
N LEU A 47 -15.49 -12.86 2.33
CA LEU A 47 -15.63 -12.83 0.88
C LEU A 47 -15.66 -14.26 0.34
N PRO A 48 -16.47 -14.53 -0.71
CA PRO A 48 -16.50 -15.83 -1.35
C PRO A 48 -15.10 -16.21 -1.85
N LYS A 49 -14.62 -17.38 -1.44
CA LYS A 49 -13.32 -17.91 -1.82
C LYS A 49 -13.23 -18.08 -3.34
N GLY A 50 -12.09 -17.67 -3.92
CA GLY A 50 -11.85 -17.77 -5.36
C GLY A 50 -12.52 -16.69 -6.21
N LYS A 51 -13.29 -15.77 -5.60
CA LYS A 51 -14.05 -14.75 -6.35
C LYS A 51 -13.29 -13.46 -6.58
N TYR A 52 -12.49 -13.02 -5.62
CA TYR A 52 -11.74 -11.75 -5.70
C TYR A 52 -10.27 -11.97 -5.47
N PHE A 53 -9.47 -11.67 -6.49
CA PHE A 53 -8.02 -11.74 -6.40
C PHE A 53 -7.38 -10.36 -6.41
N LEU A 54 -6.41 -10.17 -5.54
CA LEU A 54 -5.52 -9.01 -5.56
C LEU A 54 -4.25 -9.39 -6.32
N PHE A 55 -3.97 -8.68 -7.40
CA PHE A 55 -2.76 -8.80 -8.22
C PHE A 55 -1.73 -7.76 -7.80
N LYS A 56 -0.44 -8.13 -7.85
CA LYS A 56 0.69 -7.31 -7.40
C LYS A 56 0.91 -6.07 -8.25
N SER A 57 0.64 -6.16 -9.55
CA SER A 57 0.83 -5.07 -10.53
C SER A 57 -0.03 -5.32 -11.77
N GLY A 58 -0.07 -4.36 -12.68
CA GLY A 58 -0.81 -4.45 -13.95
C GLY A 58 -2.09 -3.62 -13.96
N GLY A 59 -2.47 -3.02 -12.84
CA GLY A 59 -3.65 -2.16 -12.74
C GLY A 59 -3.36 -0.68 -12.97
N LEU A 60 -4.41 0.06 -13.28
CA LEU A 60 -4.40 1.53 -13.38
C LEU A 60 -4.79 2.17 -12.05
N ASN A 61 -4.15 3.28 -11.73
CA ASN A 61 -4.58 4.18 -10.67
C ASN A 61 -5.02 5.50 -11.26
N LYS A 62 -6.32 5.78 -11.27
CA LYS A 62 -6.90 7.01 -11.84
C LYS A 62 -6.40 8.31 -11.17
N TYR A 63 -5.81 8.21 -9.98
CA TYR A 63 -5.23 9.34 -9.26
C TYR A 63 -3.74 9.58 -9.60
N MET A 64 -3.12 8.65 -10.35
CA MET A 64 -1.75 8.70 -10.83
C MET A 64 -1.67 8.13 -12.25
N PRO A 65 -2.35 8.77 -13.23
CA PRO A 65 -2.50 8.22 -14.58
C PRO A 65 -1.18 8.09 -15.33
N ASP A 66 -0.22 8.96 -15.06
CA ASP A 66 1.10 8.99 -15.73
C ASP A 66 2.00 7.81 -15.36
N GLU A 67 1.65 7.06 -14.29
CA GLU A 67 2.40 5.90 -13.83
C GLU A 67 2.01 4.59 -14.56
N GLY A 68 1.09 4.66 -15.51
CA GLY A 68 0.66 3.52 -16.33
C GLY A 68 0.09 2.34 -15.54
N ASN A 69 0.21 1.13 -16.10
CA ASN A 69 -0.34 -0.10 -15.54
C ASN A 69 0.60 -0.74 -14.50
N SER A 70 1.07 0.02 -13.51
CA SER A 70 2.06 -0.43 -12.52
C SER A 70 1.48 -0.72 -11.13
N PHE A 71 0.19 -0.46 -10.93
CA PHE A 71 -0.45 -0.58 -9.62
C PHE A 71 -1.02 -1.98 -9.35
N PRO A 72 -1.05 -2.41 -8.08
CA PRO A 72 -1.87 -3.53 -7.65
C PRO A 72 -3.36 -3.28 -7.95
N TYR A 73 -4.08 -4.33 -8.31
CA TYR A 73 -5.50 -4.24 -8.62
C TYR A 73 -6.29 -5.45 -8.13
N VAL A 74 -7.59 -5.26 -7.95
CA VAL A 74 -8.52 -6.34 -7.58
C VAL A 74 -9.38 -6.70 -8.78
N GLN A 75 -9.44 -7.99 -9.09
CA GLN A 75 -10.29 -8.54 -10.13
C GLN A 75 -11.34 -9.51 -9.55
N ASN A 76 -12.56 -9.39 -10.03
CA ASN A 76 -13.59 -10.40 -9.82
C ASN A 76 -13.44 -11.47 -10.91
N THR A 77 -13.18 -12.72 -10.51
CA THR A 77 -12.89 -13.82 -11.42
C THR A 77 -14.12 -14.32 -12.18
N GLU A 78 -15.32 -14.20 -11.60
CA GLU A 78 -16.57 -14.62 -12.24
C GLU A 78 -16.95 -13.70 -13.42
N THR A 79 -16.66 -12.42 -13.29
CA THR A 79 -17.04 -11.41 -14.29
C THR A 79 -15.87 -10.87 -15.11
N GLY A 80 -14.64 -11.18 -14.72
CA GLY A 80 -13.42 -10.60 -15.28
C GLY A 80 -13.22 -9.10 -14.97
N LYS A 81 -14.14 -8.46 -14.26
CA LYS A 81 -14.10 -7.01 -13.99
C LYS A 81 -12.99 -6.65 -13.03
N ILE A 82 -12.17 -5.68 -13.41
CA ILE A 82 -11.20 -5.02 -12.55
C ILE A 82 -11.91 -3.92 -11.76
N LYS A 83 -11.68 -3.88 -10.45
CA LYS A 83 -12.21 -2.85 -9.57
C LYS A 83 -11.42 -1.56 -9.71
N THR A 84 -12.10 -0.45 -9.93
CA THR A 84 -11.48 0.88 -9.93
C THR A 84 -11.34 1.38 -8.48
N PRO A 85 -10.16 1.86 -8.07
CA PRO A 85 -9.99 2.42 -6.73
C PRO A 85 -10.79 3.71 -6.55
N THR A 86 -11.28 3.92 -5.33
CA THR A 86 -11.92 5.15 -4.89
C THR A 86 -11.23 5.71 -3.67
N ILE A 87 -11.39 7.00 -3.41
CA ILE A 87 -10.97 7.63 -2.15
C ILE A 87 -12.25 7.94 -1.38
N SER A 88 -12.36 7.39 -0.18
CA SER A 88 -13.43 7.73 0.74
C SER A 88 -13.17 9.11 1.36
N GLU A 89 -14.20 9.92 1.54
CA GLU A 89 -14.11 11.21 2.24
C GLU A 89 -13.56 11.05 3.66
N SER A 90 -13.90 9.94 4.32
CA SER A 90 -13.43 9.61 5.67
C SER A 90 -11.98 9.09 5.71
N PHE A 91 -11.45 8.63 4.57
CA PHE A 91 -10.13 8.00 4.50
C PHE A 91 -9.35 8.56 3.31
N SER A 92 -8.26 9.27 3.59
CA SER A 92 -7.39 9.88 2.56
C SER A 92 -6.52 8.86 1.81
N TYR A 93 -7.01 7.63 1.64
CA TYR A 93 -6.28 6.51 1.01
C TYR A 93 -7.15 5.82 -0.04
N PRO A 94 -6.57 5.39 -1.17
CA PRO A 94 -7.26 4.58 -2.14
C PRO A 94 -7.78 3.26 -1.53
N CYS A 95 -9.02 2.93 -1.86
CA CYS A 95 -9.68 1.70 -1.41
C CYS A 95 -10.59 1.13 -2.49
N HIS A 96 -10.96 -0.14 -2.35
CA HIS A 96 -12.12 -0.70 -3.02
C HIS A 96 -13.26 -0.91 -2.03
N ILE A 97 -14.50 -0.76 -2.52
CA ILE A 97 -15.70 -1.20 -1.80
C ILE A 97 -16.28 -2.36 -2.60
N ILE A 98 -16.32 -3.54 -1.98
CA ILE A 98 -16.87 -4.75 -2.58
C ILE A 98 -18.23 -4.99 -1.92
N HIS A 99 -19.28 -5.08 -2.74
CA HIS A 99 -20.62 -5.43 -2.27
C HIS A 99 -20.89 -6.89 -2.61
N GLU A 100 -21.18 -7.68 -1.59
CA GLU A 100 -21.55 -9.09 -1.73
C GLU A 100 -22.84 -9.42 -0.97
N LYS A 101 -23.50 -10.49 -1.40
CA LYS A 101 -24.61 -11.09 -0.70
C LYS A 101 -24.07 -12.25 0.13
N ILE A 102 -24.13 -12.12 1.46
CA ILE A 102 -23.74 -13.18 2.40
C ILE A 102 -24.97 -13.55 3.21
N ASP A 103 -25.35 -14.81 3.18
CA ASP A 103 -26.55 -15.32 3.87
C ASP A 103 -27.83 -14.54 3.52
N GLY A 104 -27.95 -14.11 2.25
CA GLY A 104 -29.11 -13.35 1.75
C GLY A 104 -29.03 -11.84 1.98
N GLU A 105 -28.12 -11.34 2.82
CA GLU A 105 -27.94 -9.94 3.14
C GLU A 105 -26.86 -9.27 2.29
N LYS A 106 -27.10 -8.04 1.83
CA LYS A 106 -26.07 -7.23 1.18
C LYS A 106 -25.09 -6.70 2.20
N LYS A 107 -23.82 -7.08 2.05
CA LYS A 107 -22.70 -6.59 2.89
C LYS A 107 -21.69 -5.82 2.03
N ALA A 108 -21.11 -4.76 2.60
CA ALA A 108 -20.06 -3.98 1.97
C ALA A 108 -18.72 -4.29 2.66
N PHE A 109 -17.72 -4.65 1.87
CA PHE A 109 -16.36 -4.93 2.32
C PHE A 109 -15.44 -3.79 1.92
N TYR A 110 -14.83 -3.15 2.89
CA TYR A 110 -13.86 -2.09 2.67
C TYR A 110 -12.45 -2.68 2.56
N VAL A 111 -11.80 -2.45 1.42
CA VAL A 111 -10.46 -2.96 1.10
C VAL A 111 -9.49 -1.78 0.99
N PRO A 112 -8.84 -1.36 2.07
CA PRO A 112 -7.85 -0.28 2.04
C PRO A 112 -6.59 -0.75 1.30
N LEU A 113 -6.33 -0.24 0.10
CA LEU A 113 -5.34 -0.80 -0.82
C LEU A 113 -3.93 -0.86 -0.23
N HIS A 114 -3.44 0.23 0.37
CA HIS A 114 -2.08 0.24 0.94
C HIS A 114 -1.86 -0.86 2.01
N ARG A 115 -2.85 -1.08 2.90
CA ARG A 115 -2.75 -2.13 3.93
C ARG A 115 -2.89 -3.52 3.33
N THR A 116 -3.87 -3.71 2.47
CA THR A 116 -4.13 -5.00 1.83
C THR A 116 -2.96 -5.45 0.96
N VAL A 117 -2.37 -4.53 0.19
CA VAL A 117 -1.16 -4.78 -0.61
C VAL A 117 0.04 -5.13 0.27
N ALA A 118 0.26 -4.39 1.36
CA ALA A 118 1.36 -4.71 2.27
C ALA A 118 1.18 -6.08 2.94
N GLN A 119 -0.03 -6.43 3.38
CA GLN A 119 -0.32 -7.74 3.96
C GLN A 119 -0.11 -8.88 2.95
N ALA A 120 -0.54 -8.67 1.73
CA ALA A 120 -0.42 -9.65 0.66
C ALA A 120 1.03 -9.90 0.26
N PHE A 121 1.79 -8.85 -0.03
CA PHE A 121 3.02 -8.94 -0.81
C PHE A 121 4.30 -8.56 -0.05
N ILE A 122 4.22 -7.94 1.13
CA ILE A 122 5.39 -7.48 1.87
C ILE A 122 5.59 -8.33 3.13
N VAL A 123 6.82 -8.83 3.31
CA VAL A 123 7.17 -9.55 4.53
C VAL A 123 7.27 -8.55 5.68
N ASN A 124 6.52 -8.80 6.77
CA ASN A 124 6.70 -8.07 8.00
C ASN A 124 7.75 -8.80 8.86
N ASP A 125 8.93 -8.24 8.94
CA ASP A 125 10.08 -8.79 9.69
C ASP A 125 9.93 -8.69 11.21
N ASN A 126 9.04 -7.80 11.69
CA ASN A 126 8.76 -7.63 13.12
C ASN A 126 7.31 -7.22 13.38
N PRO A 127 6.35 -8.16 13.29
CA PRO A 127 4.92 -7.84 13.42
C PRO A 127 4.50 -7.37 14.82
N LYS A 128 5.34 -7.59 15.84
CA LYS A 128 5.09 -7.08 17.18
C LYS A 128 5.30 -5.57 17.28
N LEU A 129 6.30 -5.03 16.59
CA LEU A 129 6.67 -3.62 16.62
C LEU A 129 6.16 -2.85 15.38
N LYS A 130 6.26 -3.45 14.20
CA LYS A 130 5.91 -2.83 12.92
C LYS A 130 4.46 -3.15 12.55
N LYS A 131 3.53 -2.34 13.04
CA LYS A 131 2.07 -2.51 12.86
C LYS A 131 1.46 -1.50 11.89
N ILE A 132 2.27 -0.58 11.35
CA ILE A 132 1.84 0.49 10.48
C ILE A 132 2.35 0.21 9.08
N VAL A 133 1.52 0.47 8.07
CA VAL A 133 1.95 0.52 6.68
C VAL A 133 2.26 1.98 6.35
N ASP A 134 3.50 2.23 5.96
CA ASP A 134 4.03 3.55 5.64
C ASP A 134 4.34 3.65 4.15
N HIS A 135 4.10 4.84 3.56
CA HIS A 135 4.47 5.18 2.19
C HIS A 135 5.86 5.82 2.22
N LYS A 136 6.85 5.19 1.59
CA LYS A 136 8.25 5.61 1.65
C LYS A 136 8.45 7.06 1.18
N ASP A 137 7.74 7.46 0.12
CA ASP A 137 7.75 8.82 -0.43
C ASP A 137 6.74 9.77 0.23
N GLY A 138 5.90 9.28 1.17
CA GLY A 138 4.82 10.02 1.81
C GLY A 138 3.58 10.25 0.93
N ASN A 139 3.58 9.79 -0.33
CA ASN A 139 2.44 9.90 -1.22
C ASN A 139 1.40 8.80 -0.94
N ARG A 140 0.30 9.17 -0.31
CA ARG A 140 -0.77 8.24 0.07
C ARG A 140 -1.52 7.61 -1.11
N LEU A 141 -1.38 8.17 -2.30
CA LEU A 141 -2.00 7.67 -3.52
C LEU A 141 -1.19 6.54 -4.15
N ASP A 142 0.11 6.44 -3.84
CA ASP A 142 0.99 5.43 -4.37
C ASP A 142 1.05 4.19 -3.48
N TYR A 143 0.14 3.25 -3.75
CA TYR A 143 0.06 1.96 -3.04
C TYR A 143 0.81 0.82 -3.75
N ARG A 144 1.76 1.12 -4.65
CA ARG A 144 2.65 0.12 -5.25
C ARG A 144 3.51 -0.56 -4.19
N VAL A 145 3.78 -1.85 -4.37
CA VAL A 145 4.57 -2.66 -3.42
C VAL A 145 5.93 -2.02 -3.12
N GLY A 146 6.60 -1.47 -4.14
CA GLY A 146 7.90 -0.81 -4.00
C GLY A 146 7.88 0.44 -3.11
N ASN A 147 6.73 1.14 -3.02
CA ASN A 147 6.57 2.34 -2.20
C ASN A 147 6.10 2.08 -0.78
N LEU A 148 5.66 0.87 -0.46
CA LEU A 148 5.14 0.52 0.86
C LEU A 148 6.19 -0.20 1.72
N ARG A 149 6.07 -0.02 3.05
CA ARG A 149 6.84 -0.78 4.04
C ARG A 149 6.05 -0.98 5.33
N TRP A 150 6.42 -2.01 6.08
CA TRP A 150 6.01 -2.13 7.47
C TRP A 150 6.85 -1.21 8.35
N ALA A 151 6.24 -0.47 9.23
CA ALA A 151 6.90 0.50 10.09
C ALA A 151 6.36 0.47 11.52
N SER A 152 7.25 0.77 12.47
CA SER A 152 6.88 1.13 13.83
C SER A 152 6.32 2.58 13.87
N ARG A 153 5.73 2.96 15.01
CA ARG A 153 5.25 4.35 15.21
C ARG A 153 6.37 5.37 15.08
N LYS A 154 7.57 5.02 15.59
CA LYS A 154 8.75 5.89 15.54
C LYS A 154 9.20 6.10 14.09
N GLU A 155 9.40 5.02 13.32
CA GLU A 155 9.82 5.08 11.91
C GLU A 155 8.84 5.86 11.04
N ASN A 156 7.54 5.60 11.19
CA ASN A 156 6.49 6.34 10.46
C ASN A 156 6.44 7.82 10.86
N GLY A 157 6.71 8.14 12.13
CA GLY A 157 6.80 9.53 12.60
C GLY A 157 7.97 10.28 11.96
N THR A 158 9.14 9.65 11.90
CA THR A 158 10.34 10.22 11.25
C THR A 158 10.10 10.47 9.76
N ASN A 159 9.52 9.51 9.04
CA ASN A 159 9.22 9.65 7.61
C ASN A 159 8.25 10.81 7.34
N LYS A 160 7.22 10.97 8.16
CA LYS A 160 6.28 12.10 8.03
C LYS A 160 6.95 13.46 8.18
N ASN A 161 7.90 13.59 9.10
CA ASN A 161 8.62 14.84 9.32
C ASN A 161 9.53 15.17 8.12
N SER A 162 10.29 14.20 7.62
CA SER A 162 11.14 14.36 6.43
C SER A 162 10.32 14.76 5.20
N ASN A 163 9.19 14.10 4.96
CA ASN A 163 8.32 14.41 3.84
C ASN A 163 7.66 15.80 3.97
N LYS A 164 7.34 16.25 5.20
CA LYS A 164 6.81 17.60 5.44
C LYS A 164 7.84 18.67 5.11
N GLU A 165 9.09 18.46 5.48
CA GLU A 165 10.19 19.36 5.15
C GLU A 165 10.41 19.46 3.64
N GLN A 166 10.46 18.32 2.96
CA GLN A 166 10.59 18.27 1.50
C GLN A 166 9.42 18.99 0.80
N MET A 167 8.18 18.79 1.24
CA MET A 167 7.02 19.48 0.69
C MET A 167 7.06 20.98 0.94
N ASN A 168 7.58 21.44 2.09
CA ASN A 168 7.74 22.84 2.38
C ASN A 168 8.82 23.51 1.49
N LEU A 169 9.91 22.80 1.22
CA LEU A 169 10.95 23.26 0.27
C LEU A 169 10.40 23.40 -1.14
N LEU A 170 9.63 22.40 -1.62
CA LEU A 170 9.00 22.47 -2.94
C LEU A 170 7.98 23.61 -3.06
N ARG A 171 7.22 23.89 -1.99
CA ARG A 171 6.30 25.06 -1.95
C ARG A 171 7.05 26.37 -2.06
N LYS A 172 8.14 26.54 -1.31
CA LYS A 172 8.99 27.75 -1.37
C LYS A 172 9.54 27.96 -2.78
N ALA A 173 10.14 26.92 -3.39
CA ALA A 173 10.69 26.98 -4.72
C ALA A 173 9.64 27.34 -5.80
N ARG A 174 8.37 26.90 -5.65
CA ARG A 174 7.28 27.30 -6.54
C ARG A 174 6.91 28.78 -6.42
N VAL A 175 6.89 29.31 -5.20
CA VAL A 175 6.58 30.73 -4.96
C VAL A 175 7.65 31.61 -5.58
N GLU A 176 8.92 31.27 -5.43
CA GLU A 176 10.06 32.01 -6.01
C GLU A 176 10.05 32.04 -7.54
N LYS A 177 9.63 30.93 -8.20
CA LYS A 177 9.48 30.90 -9.67
C LYS A 177 8.32 31.73 -10.23
N ASN A 178 7.31 32.01 -9.41
CA ASN A 178 6.14 32.79 -9.87
C ASN A 178 6.29 34.30 -9.60
N VAL A 179 7.38 34.75 -8.99
CA VAL A 179 7.67 36.14 -8.66
C VAL A 179 8.80 36.71 -9.56
N SER A 180 9.45 35.87 -10.35
CA SER A 180 10.45 36.25 -11.37
C SER A 180 9.83 36.25 -12.77
#